data_eede5ad46ad7cc0bcb43cbfd92a67ecf
#
_entry.id   eede5ad46ad7cc0bcb43cbfd92a67ecf
#
_cell.length_a   1.000
_cell.length_b   1.000
_cell.length_c   1.000
_cell.angle_alpha   90.00
_cell.angle_beta   90.00
_cell.angle_gamma   90.00
#
_symmetry.space_group_name_H-M   'P 1'
#
loop_
_entity.id
_entity.type
_entity.pdbx_description
1 polymer ?
#
loop_
_entity_poly.entity_id
_entity_poly.type
_entity_poly.pdbx_seq_one_letter_code
_entity_poly.pdbx_strand_id
1 'polypeptide(L)'
;MRGLDYSKGSQFDLRARLQFNARVNNRTDVVIRTTTGNMEIGDSFQTSSFGSSLRDRPTNIHFDRAYVNHKFGERVSVKAGRFNQMIGNGLIYDDGFDGVQFNAGNHKLNFQAAYGYGIEGGFATDIYGQNTIDKNGNFTMVYTGLKGQLNDHVNLGGFYTRVNKRVNGEAKNMYGFSSDLNFDKVWVGGEWVKAASISNGTAWSAGLGYGDYKISKCGTWDVKTQYFNFSDNIALQSSRWEVPYDATNRYYDPNFHGGPAYVTSYRGYRGWLATAHYALLC
;
A
#
# COMPACT_ATOMS: atom_id res chain seq x y z
N MET A 1 -27.12 -21.94 -10.57
CA MET A 1 -25.98 -21.01 -10.81
C MET A 1 -24.82 -21.85 -11.32
N ARG A 2 -24.46 -21.73 -12.58
CA ARG A 2 -23.25 -22.38 -13.11
C ARG A 2 -22.09 -21.47 -12.75
N GLY A 3 -21.18 -21.95 -11.89
CA GLY A 3 -19.94 -21.28 -11.59
C GLY A 3 -19.13 -21.08 -12.87
N LEU A 4 -18.61 -19.88 -13.06
CA LEU A 4 -17.62 -19.64 -14.10
C LEU A 4 -16.38 -20.45 -13.71
N ASP A 5 -16.08 -21.46 -14.50
CA ASP A 5 -14.91 -22.30 -14.37
C ASP A 5 -13.71 -21.47 -14.82
N TYR A 6 -13.02 -20.82 -13.86
CA TYR A 6 -11.73 -20.23 -14.14
C TYR A 6 -10.73 -21.37 -14.33
N SER A 7 -10.25 -21.54 -15.55
CA SER A 7 -9.18 -22.45 -15.85
C SER A 7 -8.02 -22.17 -14.88
N LYS A 8 -7.62 -23.17 -14.10
CA LYS A 8 -6.45 -23.13 -13.21
C LYS A 8 -5.19 -23.09 -14.08
N GLY A 9 -4.81 -21.90 -14.51
CA GLY A 9 -3.54 -21.66 -15.17
C GLY A 9 -2.50 -21.29 -14.15
N SER A 10 -1.30 -21.88 -14.25
CA SER A 10 -0.13 -21.39 -13.54
C SER A 10 0.37 -20.12 -14.23
N GLN A 11 0.52 -19.04 -13.52
CA GLN A 11 1.05 -17.78 -14.03
C GLN A 11 2.39 -17.49 -13.40
N PHE A 12 3.36 -17.13 -14.24
CA PHE A 12 4.71 -16.73 -13.83
C PHE A 12 4.92 -15.27 -14.23
N ASP A 13 5.10 -14.41 -13.24
CA ASP A 13 5.38 -12.99 -13.47
C ASP A 13 6.82 -12.67 -13.14
N LEU A 14 7.47 -11.90 -14.01
CA LEU A 14 8.80 -11.34 -13.81
C LEU A 14 8.69 -9.83 -13.68
N ARG A 15 9.35 -9.24 -12.67
CA ARG A 15 9.54 -7.80 -12.53
C ARG A 15 11.00 -7.48 -12.29
N ALA A 16 11.57 -6.61 -13.11
CA ALA A 16 12.93 -6.11 -12.93
C ALA A 16 12.91 -4.71 -12.31
N ARG A 17 13.76 -4.49 -11.32
CA ARG A 17 13.96 -3.19 -10.68
C ARG A 17 15.44 -2.86 -10.60
N LEU A 18 15.81 -1.66 -11.03
CA LEU A 18 17.17 -1.14 -10.96
C LEU A 18 17.18 0.14 -10.15
N GLN A 19 17.91 0.17 -9.04
CA GLN A 19 17.98 1.32 -8.15
C GLN A 19 19.41 1.89 -8.10
N PHE A 20 19.49 3.19 -8.27
CA PHE A 20 20.69 3.98 -8.10
C PHE A 20 20.57 4.83 -6.84
N ASN A 21 21.59 4.76 -5.98
CA ASN A 21 21.69 5.58 -4.78
C ASN A 21 22.96 6.44 -4.92
N ALA A 22 22.80 7.73 -4.93
CA ALA A 22 23.91 8.68 -4.99
C ALA A 22 23.94 9.54 -3.72
N ARG A 23 25.11 9.61 -3.09
CA ARG A 23 25.37 10.55 -2.00
C ARG A 23 26.03 11.79 -2.56
N VAL A 24 25.28 12.89 -2.63
CA VAL A 24 25.76 14.17 -3.13
C VAL A 24 26.74 14.82 -2.13
N ASN A 25 26.41 14.72 -0.85
CA ASN A 25 27.25 15.14 0.28
C ASN A 25 26.82 14.41 1.57
N ASN A 26 27.44 14.73 2.71
CA ASN A 26 27.17 14.06 3.98
C ASN A 26 25.71 14.20 4.49
N ARG A 27 24.92 15.09 3.87
CA ARG A 27 23.54 15.39 4.29
C ARG A 27 22.51 15.17 3.19
N THR A 28 22.94 14.88 1.96
CA THR A 28 22.03 14.83 0.81
C THR A 28 22.23 13.55 0.04
N ASP A 29 21.18 12.74 0.01
CA ASP A 29 21.09 11.51 -0.76
C ASP A 29 20.07 11.67 -1.89
N VAL A 30 20.36 11.11 -3.06
CA VAL A 30 19.45 11.03 -4.22
C VAL A 30 19.20 9.56 -4.53
N VAL A 31 17.95 9.20 -4.73
CA VAL A 31 17.55 7.84 -5.10
C VAL A 31 16.73 7.90 -6.38
N ILE A 32 17.12 7.08 -7.35
CA ILE A 32 16.37 6.86 -8.59
C ILE A 32 16.18 5.35 -8.74
N ARG A 33 14.95 4.89 -8.92
CA ARG A 33 14.65 3.50 -9.22
C ARG A 33 13.74 3.39 -10.42
N THR A 34 14.17 2.58 -11.39
CA THR A 34 13.34 2.17 -12.52
C THR A 34 12.76 0.79 -12.26
N THR A 35 11.57 0.55 -12.75
CA THR A 35 10.93 -0.75 -12.70
C THR A 35 10.26 -1.07 -14.03
N THR A 36 10.24 -2.33 -14.41
CA THR A 36 9.32 -2.86 -15.42
C THR A 36 7.96 -3.14 -14.76
N GLY A 37 6.89 -3.19 -15.54
CA GLY A 37 5.64 -3.83 -15.11
C GLY A 37 5.85 -5.33 -14.84
N ASN A 38 4.83 -6.00 -14.36
CA ASN A 38 4.84 -7.47 -14.27
C ASN A 38 4.80 -8.03 -15.70
N MET A 39 5.82 -8.77 -16.06
CA MET A 39 5.92 -9.48 -17.34
C MET A 39 5.50 -10.92 -17.11
N GLU A 40 4.40 -11.35 -17.71
CA GLU A 40 4.01 -12.75 -17.69
C GLU A 40 4.90 -13.54 -18.64
N ILE A 41 5.56 -14.58 -18.15
CA ILE A 41 6.41 -15.45 -18.97
C ILE A 41 5.50 -16.37 -19.76
N GLY A 42 5.60 -16.29 -21.10
CA GLY A 42 4.80 -17.10 -22.02
C GLY A 42 3.51 -16.41 -22.52
N ASP A 43 3.29 -15.16 -22.14
CA ASP A 43 2.20 -14.39 -22.74
C ASP A 43 2.56 -14.05 -24.20
N SER A 44 1.68 -14.45 -25.10
CA SER A 44 1.78 -13.98 -26.49
C SER A 44 1.31 -12.54 -26.53
N PHE A 45 2.05 -11.65 -27.18
CA PHE A 45 1.73 -10.24 -27.42
C PHE A 45 0.39 -10.01 -28.17
N GLN A 46 -0.48 -10.99 -28.21
CA GLN A 46 -1.78 -10.86 -28.82
C GLN A 46 -2.72 -10.13 -27.85
N THR A 47 -3.05 -8.91 -28.24
CA THR A 47 -4.19 -8.16 -27.72
C THR A 47 -5.43 -9.04 -27.82
N SER A 48 -5.83 -9.67 -26.71
CA SER A 48 -7.15 -10.27 -26.65
C SER A 48 -8.17 -9.17 -26.84
N SER A 49 -9.06 -9.35 -27.79
CA SER A 49 -10.11 -8.40 -28.21
C SER A 49 -11.16 -8.10 -27.14
N PHE A 50 -10.97 -8.59 -25.94
CA PHE A 50 -11.79 -8.33 -24.77
C PHE A 50 -10.96 -7.55 -23.75
N GLY A 51 -11.05 -6.25 -23.80
CA GLY A 51 -10.94 -5.20 -22.81
C GLY A 51 -10.24 -5.39 -21.48
N SER A 52 -9.33 -6.33 -21.30
CA SER A 52 -8.49 -6.45 -20.12
C SER A 52 -7.22 -5.62 -20.28
N SER A 53 -7.40 -4.37 -20.63
CA SER A 53 -6.33 -3.39 -20.83
C SER A 53 -5.70 -2.88 -19.54
N LEU A 54 -5.90 -3.56 -18.41
CA LEU A 54 -5.38 -3.15 -17.11
C LEU A 54 -4.22 -4.03 -16.61
N ARG A 55 -3.78 -4.99 -17.39
CA ARG A 55 -2.51 -5.64 -17.11
C ARG A 55 -1.41 -4.77 -17.67
N ASP A 56 -0.53 -4.32 -16.81
CA ASP A 56 0.65 -3.54 -17.14
C ASP A 56 1.37 -4.18 -18.32
N ARG A 57 1.38 -3.48 -19.45
CA ARG A 57 2.13 -3.94 -20.62
C ARG A 57 3.60 -3.98 -20.25
N PRO A 58 4.30 -5.10 -20.50
CA PRO A 58 5.67 -5.31 -20.04
C PRO A 58 6.72 -4.37 -20.65
N THR A 59 6.35 -3.55 -21.60
CA THR A 59 7.28 -2.72 -22.37
C THR A 59 7.60 -1.36 -21.76
N ASN A 60 6.91 -0.96 -20.69
CA ASN A 60 7.12 0.37 -20.11
C ASN A 60 8.02 0.31 -18.89
N ILE A 61 9.27 0.73 -19.07
CA ILE A 61 10.15 1.06 -17.95
C ILE A 61 9.71 2.43 -17.43
N HIS A 62 9.41 2.50 -16.15
CA HIS A 62 9.03 3.76 -15.50
C HIS A 62 9.80 3.97 -14.19
N PHE A 63 9.82 5.22 -13.73
CA PHE A 63 10.41 5.56 -12.45
C PHE A 63 9.37 5.33 -11.35
N ASP A 64 9.60 4.35 -10.50
CA ASP A 64 8.77 4.15 -9.31
C ASP A 64 9.33 4.85 -8.06
N ARG A 65 10.60 5.29 -8.12
CA ARG A 65 11.23 6.19 -7.14
C ARG A 65 12.13 7.20 -7.83
N ALA A 66 12.02 8.46 -7.46
CA ALA A 66 12.91 9.55 -7.91
C ALA A 66 12.80 10.67 -6.86
N TYR A 67 13.69 10.69 -5.87
CA TYR A 67 13.61 11.65 -4.78
C TYR A 67 14.99 12.08 -4.27
N VAL A 68 14.99 13.25 -3.65
CA VAL A 68 16.11 13.78 -2.86
C VAL A 68 15.72 13.72 -1.40
N ASN A 69 16.64 13.30 -0.53
CA ASN A 69 16.50 13.37 0.90
C ASN A 69 17.62 14.23 1.48
N HIS A 70 17.25 15.31 2.17
CA HIS A 70 18.21 16.22 2.81
C HIS A 70 18.06 16.22 4.34
N LYS A 71 19.17 16.12 5.04
CA LYS A 71 19.23 16.11 6.51
C LYS A 71 19.65 17.49 7.02
N PHE A 72 18.81 18.10 7.84
CA PHE A 72 19.09 19.33 8.57
C PHE A 72 19.61 19.00 9.98
N GLY A 73 20.83 18.45 10.06
CA GLY A 73 21.39 17.91 11.29
C GLY A 73 21.01 16.45 11.52
N GLU A 74 20.97 15.99 12.78
CA GLU A 74 20.79 14.59 13.14
C GLU A 74 19.32 14.18 13.27
N ARG A 75 18.43 15.14 13.52
CA ARG A 75 17.04 14.87 13.92
C ARG A 75 15.99 15.31 12.93
N VAL A 76 16.37 16.09 11.93
CA VAL A 76 15.43 16.65 10.97
C VAL A 76 15.83 16.26 9.55
N SER A 77 14.89 15.80 8.75
CA SER A 77 15.11 15.57 7.32
C SER A 77 13.87 15.92 6.50
N VAL A 78 14.12 16.29 5.25
CA VAL A 78 13.09 16.52 4.24
C VAL A 78 13.38 15.64 3.03
N LYS A 79 12.37 14.92 2.59
CA LYS A 79 12.39 14.12 1.36
C LYS A 79 11.42 14.75 0.38
N ALA A 80 11.84 14.91 -0.88
CA ALA A 80 11.02 15.50 -1.93
C ALA A 80 11.17 14.74 -3.25
N GLY A 81 10.05 14.50 -3.94
CA GLY A 81 9.98 13.76 -5.19
C GLY A 81 9.04 12.58 -5.11
N ARG A 82 9.34 11.52 -5.88
CA ARG A 82 8.57 10.26 -5.90
C ARG A 82 9.20 9.24 -4.97
N PHE A 83 8.48 8.84 -3.96
CA PHE A 83 8.94 7.84 -2.97
C PHE A 83 7.78 6.98 -2.48
N ASN A 84 8.08 5.95 -1.71
CA ASN A 84 7.06 5.17 -1.02
C ASN A 84 6.63 5.87 0.27
N GLN A 85 5.33 6.11 0.43
CA GLN A 85 4.73 6.62 1.65
C GLN A 85 3.92 5.52 2.32
N MET A 86 4.12 5.34 3.61
CA MET A 86 3.35 4.41 4.42
C MET A 86 2.58 5.18 5.49
N ILE A 87 1.30 4.87 5.67
CA ILE A 87 0.45 5.38 6.74
C ILE A 87 0.38 4.33 7.84
N GLY A 88 0.70 4.71 9.08
CA GLY A 88 0.73 3.79 10.22
C GLY A 88 1.72 2.64 9.99
N ASN A 89 1.24 1.41 10.07
CA ASN A 89 1.96 0.19 9.73
C ASN A 89 1.62 -0.34 8.31
N GLY A 90 0.97 0.49 7.50
CA GLY A 90 0.69 0.20 6.10
C GLY A 90 -0.62 -0.52 5.84
N LEU A 91 -1.53 -0.59 6.82
CA LEU A 91 -2.81 -1.28 6.63
C LEU A 91 -3.64 -0.68 5.50
N ILE A 92 -3.75 0.66 5.44
CA ILE A 92 -4.58 1.34 4.44
C ILE A 92 -3.78 1.92 3.28
N TYR A 93 -2.51 2.23 3.48
CA TYR A 93 -1.64 2.79 2.45
C TYR A 93 -0.17 2.47 2.68
N ASP A 94 0.47 1.86 1.69
CA ASP A 94 1.92 1.64 1.59
C ASP A 94 2.30 1.60 0.11
N ASP A 95 2.33 2.78 -0.54
CA ASP A 95 2.45 2.87 -1.98
C ASP A 95 3.18 4.13 -2.46
N GLY A 96 3.27 4.29 -3.79
CA GLY A 96 3.93 5.42 -4.46
C GLY A 96 3.29 6.77 -4.11
N PHE A 97 4.14 7.75 -3.85
CA PHE A 97 3.73 9.08 -3.45
C PHE A 97 4.63 10.15 -4.08
N ASP A 98 4.02 11.14 -4.71
CA ASP A 98 4.71 12.30 -5.28
C ASP A 98 4.49 13.50 -4.36
N GLY A 99 5.53 13.94 -3.65
CA GLY A 99 5.35 15.04 -2.72
C GLY A 99 6.58 15.37 -1.89
N VAL A 100 6.28 15.96 -0.74
CA VAL A 100 7.28 16.33 0.27
C VAL A 100 6.94 15.63 1.58
N GLN A 101 7.96 15.06 2.23
CA GLN A 101 7.87 14.45 3.53
C GLN A 101 8.88 15.10 4.46
N PHE A 102 8.41 15.56 5.60
CA PHE A 102 9.20 16.08 6.71
C PHE A 102 9.26 15.02 7.81
N ASN A 103 10.45 14.79 8.36
CA ASN A 103 10.65 13.92 9.50
C ASN A 103 11.42 14.69 10.59
N ALA A 104 10.99 14.55 11.83
CA ALA A 104 11.67 15.14 12.99
C ALA A 104 11.65 14.18 14.17
N GLY A 105 12.79 13.98 14.80
CA GLY A 105 12.92 13.13 15.97
C GLY A 105 14.13 12.20 15.92
N ASN A 106 14.01 11.08 16.63
CA ASN A 106 15.03 10.04 16.72
C ASN A 106 14.36 8.64 16.75
N HIS A 107 15.14 7.60 17.07
CA HIS A 107 14.61 6.23 17.16
C HIS A 107 13.57 6.03 18.27
N LYS A 108 13.60 6.85 19.35
CA LYS A 108 12.62 6.74 20.44
C LYS A 108 11.32 7.49 20.16
N LEU A 109 11.38 8.62 19.47
CA LEU A 109 10.21 9.40 19.12
C LEU A 109 10.43 10.08 17.78
N ASN A 110 9.59 9.79 16.81
CA ASN A 110 9.65 10.32 15.46
C ASN A 110 8.30 10.89 15.03
N PHE A 111 8.32 12.13 14.62
CA PHE A 111 7.21 12.80 13.96
C PHE A 111 7.44 12.82 12.46
N GLN A 112 6.40 12.55 11.70
CA GLN A 112 6.39 12.60 10.25
C GLN A 112 5.22 13.43 9.76
N ALA A 113 5.44 14.29 8.77
CA ALA A 113 4.39 14.97 8.04
C ALA A 113 4.67 14.85 6.54
N ALA A 114 3.62 14.67 5.72
CA ALA A 114 3.75 14.61 4.28
C ALA A 114 2.58 15.33 3.60
N TYR A 115 2.89 15.93 2.43
CA TYR A 115 1.91 16.54 1.56
C TYR A 115 2.26 16.25 0.09
N GLY A 116 1.28 15.81 -0.68
CA GLY A 116 1.47 15.50 -2.10
C GLY A 116 0.34 14.66 -2.67
N TYR A 117 0.71 13.83 -3.64
CA TYR A 117 -0.22 12.99 -4.40
C TYR A 117 0.08 11.51 -4.15
N GLY A 118 -0.94 10.73 -3.78
CA GLY A 118 -0.88 9.28 -3.89
C GLY A 118 -1.01 8.91 -5.37
N ILE A 119 -0.10 8.08 -5.87
CA ILE A 119 -0.01 7.76 -7.30
C ILE A 119 -0.82 6.53 -7.62
N GLU A 120 -0.83 5.58 -6.73
CA GLU A 120 -1.56 4.34 -6.85
C GLU A 120 -2.51 4.25 -5.66
N GLY A 121 -3.70 3.76 -5.87
CA GLY A 121 -4.64 3.60 -4.80
C GLY A 121 -6.00 3.23 -5.33
N GLY A 122 -6.52 2.14 -4.79
CA GLY A 122 -7.90 1.74 -5.00
C GLY A 122 -8.84 2.67 -4.27
N PHE A 123 -9.09 3.86 -4.76
CA PHE A 123 -10.34 4.50 -4.40
C PHE A 123 -11.47 3.66 -4.97
N ALA A 124 -12.45 3.36 -4.11
CA ALA A 124 -13.69 2.80 -4.57
C ALA A 124 -14.19 3.67 -5.73
N THR A 125 -14.24 3.08 -6.92
CA THR A 125 -14.93 3.68 -8.03
C THR A 125 -16.37 3.92 -7.62
N ASP A 126 -16.94 4.99 -8.11
CA ASP A 126 -18.35 5.27 -8.03
C ASP A 126 -19.16 3.99 -8.31
N ILE A 127 -20.16 3.74 -7.48
CA ILE A 127 -21.10 2.60 -7.60
C ILE A 127 -21.80 2.54 -8.96
N TYR A 128 -21.72 3.57 -9.78
CA TYR A 128 -22.37 3.66 -11.10
C TYR A 128 -21.48 3.23 -12.27
N GLY A 129 -20.30 2.65 -12.03
CA GLY A 129 -19.48 2.06 -13.09
C GLY A 129 -19.02 3.03 -14.18
N GLN A 130 -19.27 4.31 -13.99
CA GLN A 130 -18.66 5.31 -14.84
C GLN A 130 -17.18 5.33 -14.49
N ASN A 131 -16.31 5.17 -15.48
CA ASN A 131 -14.87 5.33 -15.38
C ASN A 131 -14.50 6.74 -14.91
N THR A 132 -14.90 7.09 -13.72
CA THR A 132 -14.50 8.28 -12.98
C THR A 132 -13.20 8.04 -12.22
N ILE A 133 -12.52 6.95 -12.51
CA ILE A 133 -11.09 6.90 -12.26
C ILE A 133 -10.54 8.03 -13.12
N ASP A 134 -10.18 9.16 -12.49
CA ASP A 134 -9.24 10.08 -13.08
C ASP A 134 -8.18 9.19 -13.72
N LYS A 135 -7.94 9.33 -15.03
CA LYS A 135 -7.05 8.44 -15.81
C LYS A 135 -5.69 8.21 -15.13
N ASN A 136 -5.41 8.94 -14.06
CA ASN A 136 -4.21 8.87 -13.27
C ASN A 136 -4.43 8.32 -11.86
N GLY A 137 -5.67 8.03 -11.40
CA GLY A 137 -5.96 7.47 -10.07
C GLY A 137 -5.45 8.29 -8.88
N ASN A 138 -4.96 9.50 -9.13
CA ASN A 138 -4.23 10.32 -8.17
C ASN A 138 -5.20 11.04 -7.22
N PHE A 139 -4.82 11.11 -5.97
CA PHE A 139 -5.50 11.90 -4.95
C PHE A 139 -4.47 12.76 -4.21
N THR A 140 -4.90 13.90 -3.67
CA THR A 140 -4.06 14.67 -2.77
C THR A 140 -4.15 14.10 -1.36
N MET A 141 -3.02 14.06 -0.66
CA MET A 141 -2.94 13.56 0.70
C MET A 141 -2.14 14.51 1.59
N VAL A 142 -2.70 14.81 2.76
CA VAL A 142 -1.97 15.31 3.92
C VAL A 142 -1.86 14.18 4.91
N TYR A 143 -0.67 13.93 5.40
CA TYR A 143 -0.40 12.92 6.41
C TYR A 143 0.39 13.52 7.57
N THR A 144 0.03 13.14 8.78
CA THR A 144 0.83 13.38 9.99
C THR A 144 0.83 12.14 10.84
N GLY A 145 1.99 11.77 11.34
CA GLY A 145 2.16 10.59 12.19
C GLY A 145 3.20 10.81 13.28
N LEU A 146 2.98 10.17 14.39
CA LEU A 146 3.90 10.09 15.50
C LEU A 146 4.13 8.63 15.83
N LYS A 147 5.39 8.20 15.85
CA LYS A 147 5.80 6.86 16.29
C LYS A 147 6.72 6.99 17.49
N GLY A 148 6.45 6.22 18.52
CA GLY A 148 7.23 6.21 19.76
C GLY A 148 7.59 4.80 20.19
N GLN A 149 8.85 4.63 20.61
CA GLN A 149 9.35 3.46 21.29
C GLN A 149 9.31 3.72 22.81
N LEU A 150 8.37 3.08 23.50
CA LEU A 150 8.23 3.24 24.95
C LEU A 150 9.34 2.52 25.70
N ASN A 151 9.74 1.37 25.21
CA ASN A 151 10.86 0.57 25.67
C ASN A 151 11.34 -0.35 24.53
N ASP A 152 12.31 -1.21 24.78
CA ASP A 152 12.90 -2.09 23.77
C ASP A 152 11.88 -3.09 23.16
N HIS A 153 10.74 -3.28 23.81
CA HIS A 153 9.72 -4.23 23.38
C HIS A 153 8.46 -3.57 22.79
N VAL A 154 8.20 -2.29 23.07
CA VAL A 154 6.91 -1.66 22.79
C VAL A 154 7.07 -0.46 21.88
N ASN A 155 6.54 -0.55 20.67
CA ASN A 155 6.42 0.54 19.72
C ASN A 155 4.95 0.89 19.49
N LEU A 156 4.61 2.15 19.63
CA LEU A 156 3.27 2.68 19.40
C LEU A 156 3.31 3.77 18.33
N GLY A 157 2.25 3.86 17.56
CA GLY A 157 2.07 4.91 16.56
C GLY A 157 0.65 5.45 16.56
N GLY A 158 0.54 6.74 16.28
CA GLY A 158 -0.73 7.38 16.01
C GLY A 158 -0.62 8.26 14.77
N PHE A 159 -1.68 8.38 13.99
CA PHE A 159 -1.65 9.17 12.77
C PHE A 159 -2.99 9.79 12.44
N TYR A 160 -2.90 10.83 11.63
CA TYR A 160 -4.02 11.45 10.94
C TYR A 160 -3.66 11.62 9.46
N THR A 161 -4.63 11.37 8.59
CA THR A 161 -4.51 11.65 7.16
C THR A 161 -5.80 12.22 6.60
N ARG A 162 -5.65 13.15 5.68
CA ARG A 162 -6.74 13.69 4.87
C ARG A 162 -6.45 13.41 3.41
N VAL A 163 -7.38 12.78 2.75
CA VAL A 163 -7.32 12.49 1.31
C VAL A 163 -8.44 13.23 0.59
N ASN A 164 -8.11 13.87 -0.52
CA ASN A 164 -9.08 14.55 -1.36
C ASN A 164 -9.08 13.89 -2.74
N LYS A 165 -10.22 13.38 -3.18
CA LYS A 165 -10.39 12.96 -4.56
C LYS A 165 -10.26 14.18 -5.47
N ARG A 166 -9.57 14.01 -6.58
CA ARG A 166 -9.39 15.07 -7.56
C ARG A 166 -10.66 15.37 -8.34
N VAL A 167 -11.48 14.35 -8.55
CA VAL A 167 -12.80 14.44 -9.19
C VAL A 167 -13.85 14.49 -8.09
N ASN A 168 -14.73 15.46 -8.09
CA ASN A 168 -15.82 15.72 -7.14
C ASN A 168 -15.44 16.38 -5.81
N GLY A 169 -14.19 16.73 -5.53
CA GLY A 169 -13.81 17.51 -4.34
C GLY A 169 -14.12 16.88 -2.97
N GLU A 170 -14.48 15.60 -2.94
CA GLU A 170 -14.82 14.91 -1.70
C GLU A 170 -13.56 14.63 -0.89
N ALA A 171 -13.54 15.18 0.32
CA ALA A 171 -12.44 14.98 1.26
C ALA A 171 -12.83 13.95 2.31
N LYS A 172 -11.89 13.04 2.63
CA LYS A 172 -12.05 12.07 3.71
C LYS A 172 -10.91 12.19 4.71
N ASN A 173 -11.28 12.27 5.97
CA ASN A 173 -10.34 12.32 7.07
C ASN A 173 -10.29 10.95 7.72
N MET A 174 -9.09 10.47 8.00
CA MET A 174 -8.86 9.21 8.69
C MET A 174 -7.86 9.40 9.81
N TYR A 175 -8.03 8.67 10.88
CA TYR A 175 -7.09 8.61 11.98
C TYR A 175 -6.97 7.18 12.46
N GLY A 176 -5.84 6.87 13.05
CA GLY A 176 -5.59 5.53 13.54
C GLY A 176 -4.41 5.45 14.48
N PHE A 177 -4.23 4.26 15.00
CA PHE A 177 -3.08 3.92 15.82
C PHE A 177 -2.58 2.52 15.48
N SER A 178 -1.29 2.31 15.71
CA SER A 178 -0.61 1.04 15.50
C SER A 178 0.21 0.65 16.72
N SER A 179 0.43 -0.63 16.89
CA SER A 179 1.29 -1.18 17.93
C SER A 179 2.10 -2.34 17.41
N ASP A 180 3.37 -2.40 17.82
CA ASP A 180 4.27 -3.53 17.59
C ASP A 180 4.96 -3.87 18.91
N LEU A 181 4.67 -5.06 19.41
CA LEU A 181 5.24 -5.61 20.64
C LEU A 181 6.20 -6.73 20.25
N ASN A 182 7.47 -6.59 20.66
CA ASN A 182 8.53 -7.53 20.30
C ASN A 182 9.16 -8.10 21.58
N PHE A 183 8.91 -9.36 21.83
CA PHE A 183 9.44 -10.08 22.99
C PHE A 183 10.37 -11.20 22.50
N ASP A 184 11.66 -10.90 22.36
CA ASP A 184 12.66 -11.79 21.76
C ASP A 184 12.22 -12.25 20.36
N LYS A 185 11.74 -13.48 20.23
CA LYS A 185 11.25 -14.05 18.97
C LYS A 185 9.76 -13.91 18.74
N VAL A 186 9.03 -13.42 19.73
CA VAL A 186 7.57 -13.26 19.63
C VAL A 186 7.23 -11.83 19.25
N TRP A 187 6.47 -11.68 18.17
CA TRP A 187 5.87 -10.43 17.76
C TRP A 187 4.35 -10.48 17.97
N VAL A 188 3.79 -9.42 18.54
CA VAL A 188 2.35 -9.17 18.62
C VAL A 188 2.11 -7.76 18.13
N GLY A 189 1.22 -7.58 17.17
CA GLY A 189 1.01 -6.24 16.64
C GLY A 189 -0.30 -6.09 15.90
N GLY A 190 -0.59 -4.85 15.54
CA GLY A 190 -1.78 -4.52 14.80
C GLY A 190 -1.92 -3.04 14.53
N GLU A 191 -2.98 -2.73 13.80
CA GLU A 191 -3.33 -1.37 13.43
C GLU A 191 -4.84 -1.23 13.42
N TRP A 192 -5.33 -0.08 13.83
CA TRP A 192 -6.73 0.30 13.75
C TRP A 192 -6.86 1.67 13.11
N VAL A 193 -7.84 1.80 12.20
CA VAL A 193 -8.10 3.02 11.42
C VAL A 193 -9.59 3.32 11.40
N LYS A 194 -9.92 4.59 11.51
CA LYS A 194 -11.29 5.10 11.38
C LYS A 194 -11.36 6.25 10.40
N ALA A 195 -12.26 6.16 9.43
CA ALA A 195 -12.68 7.29 8.61
C ALA A 195 -13.68 8.15 9.40
N ALA A 196 -13.35 9.43 9.58
CA ALA A 196 -14.21 10.35 10.32
C ALA A 196 -15.51 10.63 9.56
N SER A 197 -16.60 10.78 10.30
CA SER A 197 -17.92 11.12 9.76
C SER A 197 -18.51 10.14 8.76
N ILE A 198 -18.01 8.91 8.74
CA ILE A 198 -18.49 7.85 7.85
C ILE A 198 -18.92 6.66 8.69
N SER A 199 -20.18 6.22 8.51
CA SER A 199 -20.65 4.95 9.06
C SER A 199 -19.94 3.80 8.35
N ASN A 200 -19.57 2.73 9.08
CA ASN A 200 -18.82 1.59 8.55
C ASN A 200 -17.49 1.95 7.87
N GLY A 201 -16.81 3.01 8.31
CA GLY A 201 -15.50 3.45 7.79
C GLY A 201 -14.36 3.02 8.70
N THR A 202 -14.21 1.73 9.00
CA THR A 202 -13.13 1.19 9.85
C THR A 202 -12.30 0.13 9.13
N ALA A 203 -11.02 0.09 9.45
CA ALA A 203 -10.16 -1.04 9.12
C ALA A 203 -9.31 -1.40 10.34
N TRP A 204 -9.03 -2.66 10.55
CA TRP A 204 -8.12 -3.09 11.58
C TRP A 204 -7.42 -4.40 11.25
N SER A 205 -6.25 -4.59 11.83
CA SER A 205 -5.52 -5.85 11.80
C SER A 205 -4.96 -6.15 13.17
N ALA A 206 -4.82 -7.44 13.47
CA ALA A 206 -4.14 -7.92 14.65
C ALA A 206 -3.44 -9.25 14.33
N GLY A 207 -2.26 -9.48 14.89
CA GLY A 207 -1.51 -10.67 14.56
C GLY A 207 -0.46 -11.07 15.57
N LEU A 208 0.05 -12.27 15.32
CA LEU A 208 1.12 -12.93 16.06
C LEU A 208 2.24 -13.32 15.08
N GLY A 209 3.46 -13.28 15.54
CA GLY A 209 4.62 -13.78 14.81
C GLY A 209 5.60 -14.49 15.72
N TYR A 210 6.39 -15.36 15.13
CA TYR A 210 7.48 -16.03 15.81
C TYR A 210 8.69 -16.19 14.89
N GLY A 211 9.87 -15.90 15.42
CA GLY A 211 11.14 -16.04 14.72
C GLY A 211 11.98 -14.77 14.78
N ASP A 212 13.16 -14.84 14.20
CA ASP A 212 14.15 -13.76 14.19
C ASP A 212 14.82 -13.60 12.82
N TYR A 213 14.03 -13.67 11.77
CA TYR A 213 14.52 -13.54 10.39
C TYR A 213 15.44 -12.33 10.20
N LYS A 214 16.62 -12.59 9.66
CA LYS A 214 17.61 -11.58 9.28
C LYS A 214 18.18 -11.94 7.92
N ILE A 215 17.93 -11.12 6.91
CA ILE A 215 18.41 -11.37 5.54
C ILE A 215 19.94 -11.54 5.45
N SER A 216 20.68 -10.95 6.38
CA SER A 216 22.16 -11.06 6.44
C SER A 216 22.67 -12.29 7.22
N LYS A 217 21.78 -13.16 7.72
CA LYS A 217 22.15 -14.33 8.51
C LYS A 217 21.40 -15.55 8.02
N CYS A 218 22.13 -16.45 7.35
CA CYS A 218 21.59 -17.70 6.83
C CYS A 218 20.92 -18.56 7.89
N GLY A 219 19.86 -19.25 7.49
CA GLY A 219 19.13 -20.17 8.36
C GLY A 219 18.18 -19.46 9.35
N THR A 220 18.14 -18.14 9.37
CA THR A 220 17.15 -17.41 10.18
C THR A 220 15.80 -17.38 9.47
N TRP A 221 14.73 -17.44 10.25
CA TRP A 221 13.38 -17.47 9.74
C TRP A 221 12.39 -16.80 10.68
N ASP A 222 11.26 -16.39 10.14
CA ASP A 222 10.08 -16.02 10.91
C ASP A 222 8.79 -16.46 10.21
N VAL A 223 7.73 -16.53 10.99
CA VAL A 223 6.36 -16.72 10.51
C VAL A 223 5.47 -15.70 11.21
N LYS A 224 4.60 -15.02 10.45
CA LYS A 224 3.60 -14.10 10.97
C LYS A 224 2.23 -14.48 10.46
N THR A 225 1.24 -14.41 11.32
CA THR A 225 -0.17 -14.57 10.95
C THR A 225 -0.94 -13.38 11.47
N GLN A 226 -1.70 -12.75 10.60
CA GLN A 226 -2.48 -11.56 10.93
C GLN A 226 -3.90 -11.73 10.41
N TYR A 227 -4.87 -11.41 11.25
CA TYR A 227 -6.25 -11.25 10.83
C TYR A 227 -6.50 -9.78 10.50
N PHE A 228 -7.22 -9.51 9.43
CA PHE A 228 -7.61 -8.17 9.03
C PHE A 228 -9.10 -8.08 8.72
N ASN A 229 -9.64 -6.88 8.91
CA ASN A 229 -11.02 -6.56 8.60
C ASN A 229 -11.11 -5.13 8.07
N PHE A 230 -11.63 -4.98 6.86
CA PHE A 230 -11.93 -3.70 6.23
C PHE A 230 -13.44 -3.58 6.08
N SER A 231 -14.01 -2.50 6.58
CA SER A 231 -15.43 -2.21 6.37
C SER A 231 -15.67 -1.54 5.01
N ASP A 232 -16.93 -1.53 4.57
CA ASP A 232 -17.34 -1.10 3.22
C ASP A 232 -16.92 0.32 2.84
N ASN A 233 -16.78 1.21 3.82
CA ASN A 233 -16.60 2.64 3.59
C ASN A 233 -15.22 3.15 4.00
N ILE A 234 -14.22 2.28 4.14
CA ILE A 234 -12.85 2.77 4.33
C ILE A 234 -12.36 3.44 3.04
N ALA A 235 -11.91 4.68 3.17
CA ALA A 235 -11.70 5.54 2.02
C ALA A 235 -10.44 5.24 1.21
N LEU A 236 -9.49 4.52 1.76
CA LEU A 236 -8.19 4.29 1.16
C LEU A 236 -7.79 2.84 1.34
N GLN A 237 -7.46 2.18 0.24
CA GLN A 237 -7.03 0.79 0.21
C GLN A 237 -5.94 0.65 -0.86
N SER A 238 -4.73 1.02 -0.52
CA SER A 238 -3.56 0.82 -1.35
C SER A 238 -2.43 0.40 -0.44
N SER A 239 -2.43 -0.85 -0.08
CA SER A 239 -1.42 -1.41 0.79
C SER A 239 -0.80 -2.64 0.14
N ARG A 240 0.42 -2.96 0.58
CA ARG A 240 1.10 -4.20 0.19
C ARG A 240 0.53 -5.45 0.85
N TRP A 241 -0.53 -5.31 1.61
CA TRP A 241 -1.36 -6.42 1.97
C TRP A 241 -1.99 -6.90 0.68
N GLU A 242 -1.37 -7.87 0.04
CA GLU A 242 -1.85 -8.48 -1.18
C GLU A 242 -3.20 -9.13 -0.91
N VAL A 243 -4.21 -8.30 -0.92
CA VAL A 243 -5.58 -8.78 -0.87
C VAL A 243 -5.83 -9.40 -2.24
N PRO A 244 -6.36 -10.63 -2.29
CA PRO A 244 -6.74 -11.23 -3.55
C PRO A 244 -7.56 -10.24 -4.37
N TYR A 245 -7.20 -10.06 -5.61
CA TYR A 245 -7.87 -9.18 -6.59
C TYR A 245 -9.38 -9.43 -6.70
N ASP A 246 -9.85 -10.56 -6.18
CA ASP A 246 -11.25 -10.97 -6.14
C ASP A 246 -12.06 -10.42 -4.96
N ALA A 247 -11.46 -9.61 -4.08
CA ALA A 247 -12.22 -8.89 -3.06
C ALA A 247 -13.13 -7.79 -3.66
N THR A 248 -12.96 -7.48 -4.95
CA THR A 248 -13.91 -6.70 -5.71
C THR A 248 -15.09 -7.59 -6.11
N ASN A 249 -16.19 -7.50 -5.39
CA ASN A 249 -17.43 -8.12 -5.83
C ASN A 249 -17.89 -7.46 -7.13
N ARG A 250 -17.57 -8.10 -8.26
CA ARG A 250 -18.21 -7.81 -9.53
C ARG A 250 -19.57 -8.44 -9.50
N TYR A 251 -20.61 -7.67 -9.34
CA TYR A 251 -21.94 -8.18 -9.56
C TYR A 251 -22.54 -7.62 -10.85
N TYR A 252 -23.27 -8.45 -11.52
CA TYR A 252 -24.00 -8.09 -12.74
C TYR A 252 -25.27 -7.32 -12.32
N ASP A 253 -25.40 -6.07 -12.74
CA ASP A 253 -26.64 -5.32 -12.60
C ASP A 253 -27.41 -5.35 -13.93
N PRO A 254 -28.49 -6.15 -14.01
CA PRO A 254 -29.31 -6.25 -15.21
C PRO A 254 -30.10 -4.98 -15.52
N ASN A 255 -30.23 -4.05 -14.58
CA ASN A 255 -31.00 -2.82 -14.73
C ASN A 255 -30.15 -1.62 -15.16
N PHE A 256 -28.87 -1.83 -15.45
CA PHE A 256 -28.01 -0.74 -15.93
C PHE A 256 -28.40 -0.33 -17.36
N HIS A 257 -28.88 0.91 -17.52
CA HIS A 257 -29.30 1.49 -18.78
C HIS A 257 -28.13 1.81 -19.72
N GLY A 258 -27.42 0.82 -20.21
CA GLY A 258 -26.26 1.03 -21.08
C GLY A 258 -25.57 -0.26 -21.52
N GLY A 259 -26.15 -1.39 -21.19
CA GLY A 259 -25.57 -2.71 -21.44
C GLY A 259 -25.01 -3.36 -20.17
N PRO A 260 -24.51 -4.58 -20.24
CA PRO A 260 -24.03 -5.31 -19.06
C PRO A 260 -22.84 -4.59 -18.42
N ALA A 261 -23.10 -3.79 -17.41
CA ALA A 261 -22.08 -3.15 -16.62
C ALA A 261 -21.77 -4.02 -15.40
N TYR A 262 -20.50 -4.34 -15.25
CA TYR A 262 -20.00 -4.93 -14.00
C TYR A 262 -19.75 -3.79 -13.02
N VAL A 263 -20.59 -3.69 -12.01
CA VAL A 263 -20.41 -2.74 -10.93
C VAL A 263 -19.41 -3.34 -9.96
N THR A 264 -18.28 -2.70 -9.82
CA THR A 264 -17.29 -3.07 -8.81
C THR A 264 -17.63 -2.32 -7.52
N SER A 265 -18.31 -2.96 -6.60
CA SER A 265 -18.48 -2.41 -5.25
C SER A 265 -17.38 -2.95 -4.35
N TYR A 266 -16.60 -2.07 -3.75
CA TYR A 266 -15.77 -2.47 -2.62
C TYR A 266 -16.69 -2.69 -1.43
N ARG A 267 -17.09 -3.94 -1.24
CA ARG A 267 -17.66 -4.35 0.03
C ARG A 267 -16.53 -4.64 0.99
N GLY A 268 -16.75 -4.38 2.26
CA GLY A 268 -15.81 -4.73 3.28
C GLY A 268 -15.39 -6.19 3.18
N TYR A 269 -14.13 -6.45 3.41
CA TYR A 269 -13.56 -7.80 3.36
C TYR A 269 -12.75 -8.09 4.61
N ARG A 270 -12.62 -9.34 4.95
CA ARG A 270 -11.88 -9.82 6.11
C ARG A 270 -11.21 -11.14 5.78
N GLY A 271 -10.09 -11.39 6.41
CA GLY A 271 -9.35 -12.63 6.17
C GLY A 271 -8.11 -12.77 7.01
N TRP A 272 -7.35 -13.79 6.70
CA TRP A 272 -6.07 -14.09 7.30
C TRP A 272 -4.95 -13.89 6.28
N LEU A 273 -3.87 -13.26 6.72
CA LEU A 273 -2.61 -13.19 5.99
C LEU A 273 -1.57 -13.96 6.79
N ALA A 274 -0.93 -14.93 6.15
CA ALA A 274 0.22 -15.63 6.71
C ALA A 274 1.44 -15.34 5.85
N THR A 275 2.54 -14.95 6.48
CA THR A 275 3.83 -14.71 5.83
C THR A 275 4.91 -15.54 6.50
N ALA A 276 5.81 -16.08 5.71
CA ALA A 276 7.00 -16.79 6.20
C ALA A 276 8.23 -16.28 5.45
N HIS A 277 9.30 -16.02 6.17
CA HIS A 277 10.58 -15.64 5.61
C HIS A 277 11.64 -16.66 6.02
N TYR A 278 12.56 -16.92 5.11
CA TYR A 278 13.74 -17.75 5.37
C TYR A 278 14.94 -17.18 4.63
N ALA A 279 16.07 -17.00 5.32
CA ALA A 279 17.32 -16.54 4.72
C ALA A 279 18.08 -17.74 4.13
N LEU A 280 18.03 -17.90 2.80
CA LEU A 280 18.69 -18.98 2.06
C LEU A 280 20.17 -18.70 1.78
N LEU A 281 20.47 -17.44 1.43
CA LEU A 281 21.80 -17.00 1.01
C LEU A 281 22.26 -15.83 1.88
N CYS A 282 23.48 -15.85 2.28
CA CYS A 282 24.14 -14.78 3.03
C CYS A 282 25.46 -14.37 2.39
#